data_2b2ab585cc0138d7b8c3ee36eaee242d
#
_entry.id   2b2ab585cc0138d7b8c3ee36eaee242d
#
_cell.length_a   1.000
_cell.length_b   1.000
_cell.length_c   1.000
_cell.angle_alpha   90.00
_cell.angle_beta   90.00
_cell.angle_gamma   90.00
#
_symmetry.space_group_name_H-M   'P 1'
#
loop_
_entity.id
_entity.type
_entity.pdbx_description
1 polymer ?
#
loop_
_entity_poly.entity_id
_entity_poly.type
_entity_poly.pdbx_seq_one_letter_code
_entity_poly.pdbx_strand_id
1 'polypeptide(L)'
;WLRQVGRYNSWQDSSGNTKTRSNRYISQIGGDIAAWTDAENQQALHLGLMDGYAHSRAISHSVVNGQRSIGKTDGYGLGMYATWFEDEINQQGAYVDAWFNYSWFKSSVNGNDNPKEKYRSRGLTGSLEAGYTQKLGSNNYGDWYVQPQAQVIWMGVTTPNRTEKNGTHVRFNGHGNIQSRIGARFYIQGRVPGSDQGIGSFQLYTDVNWIHNTRKFGVTMNQDGFTQAGASNLAELKFGGERKVGKNLHLWGNVGSRFGSHDYRELSATIGAKFVF
;
A
#
# COMPACT_ATOMS: atom_id res chain seq x y z
N TRP A 1 -6.74 0.37 -15.47
CA TRP A 1 -5.74 -0.49 -14.82
C TRP A 1 -6.39 -1.44 -13.81
N LEU A 2 -5.76 -2.57 -13.59
CA LEU A 2 -6.11 -3.56 -12.57
C LEU A 2 -4.85 -3.86 -11.74
N ARG A 3 -4.99 -3.97 -10.41
CA ARG A 3 -3.90 -4.30 -9.49
C ARG A 3 -4.33 -5.34 -8.46
N GLN A 4 -3.47 -6.34 -8.23
CA GLN A 4 -3.63 -7.36 -7.21
C GLN A 4 -2.47 -7.27 -6.24
N VAL A 5 -2.73 -7.27 -4.94
CA VAL A 5 -1.70 -7.19 -3.90
C VAL A 5 -1.92 -8.27 -2.87
N GLY A 6 -0.91 -9.10 -2.67
CA GLY A 6 -0.80 -10.02 -1.55
C GLY A 6 0.16 -9.49 -0.50
N ARG A 7 -0.19 -9.56 0.79
CA ARG A 7 0.69 -9.21 1.90
C ARG A 7 0.63 -10.25 2.99
N TYR A 8 1.79 -10.54 3.55
CA TYR A 8 1.94 -11.33 4.77
C TYR A 8 2.68 -10.47 5.78
N ASN A 9 2.17 -10.36 7.01
CA ASN A 9 2.90 -9.72 8.08
C ASN A 9 2.89 -10.54 9.37
N SER A 10 3.93 -10.35 10.17
CA SER A 10 4.11 -10.95 11.49
C SER A 10 4.57 -9.87 12.45
N TRP A 11 3.96 -9.82 13.64
CA TRP A 11 4.25 -8.82 14.65
C TRP A 11 3.87 -9.32 16.05
N GLN A 12 4.35 -8.62 17.08
CA GLN A 12 4.01 -8.81 18.47
C GLN A 12 3.18 -7.62 18.97
N ASP A 13 2.36 -7.83 19.97
CA ASP A 13 1.73 -6.74 20.67
C ASP A 13 2.72 -6.01 21.60
N SER A 14 2.31 -4.85 22.13
CA SER A 14 3.17 -4.02 22.98
C SER A 14 3.54 -4.68 24.32
N SER A 15 2.84 -5.71 24.78
CA SER A 15 3.19 -6.50 25.96
C SER A 15 4.16 -7.64 25.67
N GLY A 16 4.35 -8.00 24.40
CA GLY A 16 5.11 -9.18 23.96
C GLY A 16 4.37 -10.52 24.20
N ASN A 17 3.19 -10.49 24.79
CA ASN A 17 2.44 -11.69 25.18
C ASN A 17 1.61 -12.30 24.04
N THR A 18 1.46 -11.58 22.91
CA THR A 18 0.67 -12.02 21.79
C THR A 18 1.46 -11.88 20.49
N LYS A 19 1.58 -12.97 19.74
CA LYS A 19 2.15 -12.99 18.39
C LYS A 19 1.03 -13.10 17.37
N THR A 20 1.03 -12.21 16.39
CA THR A 20 0.02 -12.18 15.31
C THR A 20 0.67 -12.37 13.95
N ARG A 21 0.05 -13.21 13.13
CA ARG A 21 0.35 -13.38 11.71
C ARG A 21 -0.89 -13.03 10.90
N SER A 22 -0.71 -12.28 9.83
CA SER A 22 -1.84 -11.84 9.00
C SER A 22 -1.52 -11.98 7.52
N ASN A 23 -2.49 -12.49 6.78
CA ASN A 23 -2.51 -12.48 5.33
C ASN A 23 -3.54 -11.46 4.87
N ARG A 24 -3.18 -10.64 3.89
CA ARG A 24 -4.07 -9.63 3.29
C ARG A 24 -4.01 -9.75 1.78
N TYR A 25 -5.17 -9.70 1.17
CA TYR A 25 -5.34 -9.63 -0.27
C TYR A 25 -6.12 -8.37 -0.63
N ILE A 26 -5.68 -7.66 -1.65
CA ILE A 26 -6.32 -6.44 -2.14
C ILE A 26 -6.41 -6.54 -3.66
N SER A 27 -7.60 -6.31 -4.20
CA SER A 27 -7.88 -6.17 -5.61
C SER A 27 -8.39 -4.76 -5.88
N GLN A 28 -7.81 -4.07 -6.84
CA GLN A 28 -8.21 -2.72 -7.22
C GLN A 28 -8.30 -2.60 -8.73
N ILE A 29 -9.32 -1.89 -9.18
CA ILE A 29 -9.52 -1.50 -10.58
C ILE A 29 -9.71 0.00 -10.63
N GLY A 30 -9.23 0.62 -11.68
CA GLY A 30 -9.45 2.06 -11.90
C GLY A 30 -9.18 2.44 -13.34
N GLY A 31 -9.56 3.66 -13.67
CA GLY A 31 -9.37 4.22 -15.00
C GLY A 31 -9.42 5.73 -14.99
N ASP A 32 -8.72 6.32 -15.94
CA ASP A 32 -8.75 7.76 -16.18
C ASP A 32 -10.12 8.11 -16.78
N ILE A 33 -10.76 9.13 -16.23
CA ILE A 33 -12.02 9.72 -16.72
C ILE A 33 -11.77 11.02 -17.48
N ALA A 34 -10.61 11.64 -17.24
CA ALA A 34 -10.15 12.82 -17.96
C ALA A 34 -8.62 12.85 -17.96
N ALA A 35 -8.05 13.28 -19.07
CA ALA A 35 -6.62 13.54 -19.21
C ALA A 35 -6.44 14.83 -20.02
N TRP A 36 -5.49 15.66 -19.58
CA TRP A 36 -5.06 16.88 -20.27
C TRP A 36 -3.57 16.78 -20.49
N THR A 37 -3.15 17.01 -21.73
CA THR A 37 -1.74 17.05 -22.11
C THR A 37 -1.44 18.39 -22.73
N ASP A 38 -0.45 19.09 -22.21
CA ASP A 38 0.13 20.28 -22.81
C ASP A 38 1.31 19.86 -23.68
N ALA A 39 1.10 19.82 -25.01
CA ALA A 39 2.11 19.36 -25.95
C ALA A 39 3.33 20.31 -26.04
N GLU A 40 3.20 21.59 -25.73
CA GLU A 40 4.29 22.56 -25.75
C GLU A 40 5.23 22.36 -24.55
N ASN A 41 4.67 22.13 -23.38
CA ASN A 41 5.42 21.95 -22.14
C ASN A 41 5.59 20.48 -21.73
N GLN A 42 5.06 19.51 -22.49
CA GLN A 42 5.12 18.05 -22.24
C GLN A 42 4.46 17.63 -20.92
N GLN A 43 3.68 18.51 -20.30
CA GLN A 43 2.99 18.26 -19.04
C GLN A 43 1.70 17.46 -19.27
N ALA A 44 1.36 16.63 -18.29
CA ALA A 44 0.10 15.91 -18.31
C ALA A 44 -0.57 15.90 -16.93
N LEU A 45 -1.89 15.93 -16.93
CA LEU A 45 -2.72 15.74 -15.75
C LEU A 45 -3.76 14.66 -16.03
N HIS A 46 -3.75 13.61 -15.24
CA HIS A 46 -4.72 12.52 -15.29
C HIS A 46 -5.65 12.58 -14.08
N LEU A 47 -6.95 12.49 -14.31
CA LEU A 47 -7.96 12.31 -13.27
C LEU A 47 -8.67 10.98 -13.47
N GLY A 48 -8.85 10.21 -12.39
CA GLY A 48 -9.47 8.90 -12.50
C GLY A 48 -10.30 8.50 -11.30
N LEU A 49 -11.07 7.44 -11.50
CA LEU A 49 -11.83 6.76 -10.47
C LEU A 49 -11.21 5.39 -10.19
N MET A 50 -11.37 4.91 -8.97
CA MET A 50 -10.92 3.59 -8.57
C MET A 50 -11.91 2.93 -7.61
N ASP A 51 -12.02 1.63 -7.72
CA ASP A 51 -12.75 0.75 -6.80
C ASP A 51 -11.83 -0.34 -6.27
N GLY A 52 -12.12 -0.88 -5.11
CA GLY A 52 -11.30 -1.91 -4.51
C GLY A 52 -12.04 -2.81 -3.54
N TYR A 53 -11.55 -4.05 -3.49
CA TYR A 53 -11.91 -5.05 -2.51
C TYR A 53 -10.67 -5.45 -1.70
N ALA A 54 -10.85 -5.64 -0.40
CA ALA A 54 -9.81 -6.11 0.50
C ALA A 54 -10.32 -7.25 1.37
N HIS A 55 -9.50 -8.30 1.50
CA HIS A 55 -9.71 -9.38 2.45
C HIS A 55 -8.48 -9.53 3.36
N SER A 56 -8.71 -9.71 4.66
CA SER A 56 -7.64 -9.97 5.62
C SER A 56 -8.03 -11.08 6.58
N ARG A 57 -7.05 -11.94 6.88
CA ARG A 57 -7.16 -12.96 7.93
C ARG A 57 -5.95 -12.84 8.85
N ALA A 58 -6.19 -12.61 10.13
CA ALA A 58 -5.18 -12.55 11.17
C ALA A 58 -5.36 -13.69 12.16
N ILE A 59 -4.26 -14.29 12.62
CA ILE A 59 -4.23 -15.31 13.64
C ILE A 59 -3.30 -14.82 14.74
N SER A 60 -3.85 -14.69 15.95
CA SER A 60 -3.11 -14.28 17.13
C SER A 60 -3.01 -15.45 18.10
N HIS A 61 -1.82 -15.63 18.68
CA HIS A 61 -1.53 -16.62 19.69
C HIS A 61 -0.95 -15.94 20.94
N SER A 62 -1.53 -16.23 22.08
CA SER A 62 -0.94 -15.87 23.37
C SER A 62 0.23 -16.82 23.68
N VAL A 63 1.40 -16.24 23.98
CA VAL A 63 2.57 -17.03 24.42
C VAL A 63 2.52 -17.42 25.88
N VAL A 64 1.58 -16.83 26.65
CA VAL A 64 1.43 -17.07 28.10
C VAL A 64 0.53 -18.26 28.39
N ASN A 65 -0.62 -18.35 27.72
CA ASN A 65 -1.65 -19.35 28.02
C ASN A 65 -2.06 -20.19 26.80
N GLY A 66 -1.39 -20.04 25.65
CA GLY A 66 -1.68 -20.80 24.44
C GLY A 66 -2.99 -20.47 23.74
N GLN A 67 -3.76 -19.50 24.24
CA GLN A 67 -5.02 -19.05 23.65
C GLN A 67 -4.83 -18.52 22.23
N ARG A 68 -5.82 -18.79 21.38
CA ARG A 68 -5.79 -18.41 19.98
C ARG A 68 -7.02 -17.62 19.60
N SER A 69 -6.85 -16.59 18.77
CA SER A 69 -7.96 -15.88 18.13
C SER A 69 -7.74 -15.75 16.63
N ILE A 70 -8.85 -15.68 15.88
CA ILE A 70 -8.86 -15.50 14.44
C ILE A 70 -9.71 -14.27 14.13
N GLY A 71 -9.08 -13.26 13.54
CA GLY A 71 -9.72 -12.09 12.96
C GLY A 71 -9.87 -12.26 11.45
N LYS A 72 -11.04 -11.86 10.92
CA LYS A 72 -11.29 -11.75 9.48
C LYS A 72 -11.89 -10.39 9.18
N THR A 73 -11.48 -9.78 8.09
CA THR A 73 -12.00 -8.49 7.63
C THR A 73 -12.20 -8.54 6.13
N ASP A 74 -13.38 -8.16 5.69
CA ASP A 74 -13.73 -7.93 4.30
C ASP A 74 -14.09 -6.46 4.12
N GLY A 75 -13.61 -5.82 3.06
CA GLY A 75 -13.84 -4.40 2.82
C GLY A 75 -13.94 -4.05 1.35
N TYR A 76 -14.63 -2.96 1.10
CA TYR A 76 -14.77 -2.32 -0.21
C TYR A 76 -14.35 -0.87 -0.09
N GLY A 77 -13.90 -0.29 -1.18
CA GLY A 77 -13.53 1.12 -1.22
C GLY A 77 -13.78 1.72 -2.59
N LEU A 78 -14.29 2.95 -2.60
CA LEU A 78 -14.48 3.75 -3.81
C LEU A 78 -13.66 5.02 -3.66
N GLY A 79 -12.95 5.41 -4.69
CA GLY A 79 -12.03 6.55 -4.64
C GLY A 79 -11.81 7.23 -5.96
N MET A 80 -11.04 8.29 -5.89
CA MET A 80 -10.57 9.06 -7.04
C MET A 80 -9.09 9.34 -6.89
N TYR A 81 -8.43 9.59 -8.02
CA TYR A 81 -7.03 10.00 -8.06
C TYR A 81 -6.78 11.10 -9.07
N ALA A 82 -5.70 11.81 -8.85
CA ALA A 82 -5.15 12.79 -9.75
C ALA A 82 -3.64 12.62 -9.80
N THR A 83 -3.06 12.54 -11.00
CA THR A 83 -1.62 12.43 -11.20
C THR A 83 -1.18 13.48 -12.21
N TRP A 84 -0.25 14.34 -11.83
CA TRP A 84 0.38 15.33 -12.69
C TRP A 84 1.84 14.96 -12.95
N PHE A 85 2.28 15.14 -14.19
CA PHE A 85 3.65 14.97 -14.65
C PHE A 85 4.17 16.25 -15.30
N GLU A 86 5.41 16.63 -14.97
CA GLU A 86 6.11 17.75 -15.61
C GLU A 86 6.54 17.38 -17.05
N ASP A 87 7.00 16.17 -17.28
CA ASP A 87 7.37 15.62 -18.59
C ASP A 87 6.90 14.16 -18.68
N GLU A 88 5.70 13.96 -19.20
CA GLU A 88 5.12 12.60 -19.37
C GLU A 88 5.81 11.85 -20.52
N ILE A 89 6.24 12.56 -21.57
CA ILE A 89 6.78 11.95 -22.79
C ILE A 89 8.13 11.28 -22.50
N ASN A 90 9.04 12.00 -21.83
CA ASN A 90 10.36 11.49 -21.47
C ASN A 90 10.39 10.81 -20.10
N GLN A 91 9.27 10.88 -19.35
CA GLN A 91 9.15 10.36 -17.98
C GLN A 91 10.25 10.90 -17.06
N GLN A 92 10.56 12.19 -17.16
CA GLN A 92 11.54 12.92 -16.36
C GLN A 92 10.89 14.10 -15.65
N GLY A 93 11.64 14.74 -14.74
CA GLY A 93 11.13 15.88 -14.00
C GLY A 93 10.25 15.51 -12.83
N ALA A 94 9.46 16.45 -12.37
CA ALA A 94 8.59 16.33 -11.21
C ALA A 94 7.30 15.57 -11.54
N TYR A 95 6.76 14.89 -10.53
CA TYR A 95 5.39 14.39 -10.55
C TYR A 95 4.73 14.60 -9.20
N VAL A 96 3.41 14.70 -9.22
CA VAL A 96 2.55 14.75 -8.02
C VAL A 96 1.40 13.79 -8.23
N ASP A 97 1.18 12.91 -7.26
CA ASP A 97 0.06 11.97 -7.22
C ASP A 97 -0.76 12.20 -5.94
N ALA A 98 -2.06 12.32 -6.09
CA ALA A 98 -2.99 12.44 -4.99
C ALA A 98 -4.16 11.48 -5.17
N TRP A 99 -4.60 10.86 -4.09
CA TRP A 99 -5.80 10.05 -4.12
C TRP A 99 -6.58 10.11 -2.81
N PHE A 100 -7.89 9.88 -2.92
CA PHE A 100 -8.81 9.73 -1.80
C PHE A 100 -9.64 8.47 -2.01
N ASN A 101 -9.86 7.73 -0.94
CA ASN A 101 -10.66 6.52 -0.96
C ASN A 101 -11.57 6.47 0.28
N TYR A 102 -12.86 6.31 0.07
CA TYR A 102 -13.81 6.00 1.14
C TYR A 102 -14.01 4.49 1.20
N SER A 103 -13.80 3.93 2.38
CA SER A 103 -13.85 2.49 2.58
C SER A 103 -14.81 2.11 3.70
N TRP A 104 -15.39 0.92 3.56
CA TRP A 104 -16.21 0.29 4.60
C TRP A 104 -15.84 -1.17 4.74
N PHE A 105 -15.75 -1.61 6.00
CA PHE A 105 -15.27 -2.93 6.36
C PHE A 105 -16.24 -3.65 7.28
N LYS A 106 -16.31 -4.97 7.12
CA LYS A 106 -16.97 -5.90 8.05
C LYS A 106 -15.90 -6.82 8.62
N SER A 107 -15.71 -6.76 9.92
CA SER A 107 -14.72 -7.58 10.63
C SER A 107 -15.42 -8.55 11.57
N SER A 108 -14.79 -9.68 11.81
CA SER A 108 -15.19 -10.64 12.84
C SER A 108 -13.97 -11.19 13.56
N VAL A 109 -14.12 -11.38 14.87
CA VAL A 109 -13.11 -12.00 15.75
C VAL A 109 -13.73 -13.21 16.42
N ASN A 110 -13.01 -14.30 16.44
CA ASN A 110 -13.39 -15.54 17.11
C ASN A 110 -12.21 -16.04 17.95
N GLY A 111 -12.39 -16.12 19.27
CA GLY A 111 -11.46 -16.72 20.21
C GLY A 111 -11.86 -18.15 20.55
N ASN A 112 -11.01 -18.91 21.25
CA ASN A 112 -11.29 -20.31 21.60
C ASN A 112 -12.54 -20.46 22.47
N ASP A 113 -12.67 -19.63 23.50
CA ASP A 113 -13.73 -19.76 24.53
C ASP A 113 -14.69 -18.56 24.56
N ASN A 114 -14.61 -17.69 23.56
CA ASN A 114 -15.43 -16.48 23.49
C ASN A 114 -16.38 -16.52 22.31
N PRO A 115 -17.59 -15.96 22.44
CA PRO A 115 -18.54 -15.84 21.35
C PRO A 115 -17.92 -14.99 20.22
N LYS A 116 -18.28 -15.33 18.98
CA LYS A 116 -17.86 -14.58 17.81
C LYS A 116 -18.39 -13.16 17.86
N GLU A 117 -17.49 -12.19 17.78
CA GLU A 117 -17.79 -10.78 17.71
C GLU A 117 -17.69 -10.24 16.27
N LYS A 118 -18.51 -9.23 15.95
CA LYS A 118 -18.57 -8.61 14.62
C LYS A 118 -18.46 -7.10 14.77
N TYR A 119 -17.64 -6.47 13.93
CA TYR A 119 -17.38 -5.03 13.90
C TYR A 119 -17.63 -4.46 12.51
N ARG A 120 -17.95 -3.18 12.45
CA ARG A 120 -18.07 -2.42 11.21
C ARG A 120 -17.19 -1.19 11.33
N SER A 121 -16.35 -0.97 10.33
CA SER A 121 -15.48 0.20 10.24
C SER A 121 -15.73 0.93 8.93
N ARG A 122 -15.55 2.22 8.91
CA ARG A 122 -15.66 3.04 7.71
C ARG A 122 -14.85 4.31 7.85
N GLY A 123 -14.50 4.89 6.74
CA GLY A 123 -13.82 6.19 6.75
C GLY A 123 -13.10 6.51 5.48
N LEU A 124 -12.61 7.73 5.43
CA LEU A 124 -11.81 8.27 4.34
C LEU A 124 -10.33 8.02 4.58
N THR A 125 -9.59 7.70 3.54
CA THR A 125 -8.13 7.67 3.51
C THR A 125 -7.68 8.53 2.35
N GLY A 126 -6.65 9.34 2.54
CA GLY A 126 -6.11 10.20 1.50
C GLY A 126 -4.60 10.13 1.46
N SER A 127 -4.02 10.36 0.28
CA SER A 127 -2.58 10.35 0.04
C SER A 127 -2.18 11.51 -0.85
N LEU A 128 -1.00 12.03 -0.58
CA LEU A 128 -0.27 12.93 -1.47
C LEU A 128 1.17 12.41 -1.58
N GLU A 129 1.63 12.24 -2.80
CA GLU A 129 2.99 11.83 -3.14
C GLU A 129 3.58 12.82 -4.13
N ALA A 130 4.86 13.11 -3.98
CA ALA A 130 5.63 13.88 -4.94
C ALA A 130 7.01 13.24 -5.13
N GLY A 131 7.56 13.38 -6.31
CA GLY A 131 8.90 12.92 -6.63
C GLY A 131 9.48 13.65 -7.82
N TYR A 132 10.76 13.36 -8.09
CA TYR A 132 11.49 13.94 -9.20
C TYR A 132 12.34 12.87 -9.88
N THR A 133 12.15 12.70 -11.17
CA THR A 133 12.88 11.72 -11.96
C THR A 133 14.08 12.36 -12.65
N GLN A 134 15.28 11.90 -12.32
CA GLN A 134 16.53 12.35 -12.90
C GLN A 134 17.21 11.23 -13.68
N LYS A 135 17.52 11.47 -14.96
CA LYS A 135 18.38 10.57 -15.73
C LYS A 135 19.83 10.70 -15.24
N LEU A 136 20.45 9.57 -14.92
CA LEU A 136 21.86 9.50 -14.47
C LEU A 136 22.82 9.27 -15.65
N GLY A 137 22.36 8.59 -16.69
CA GLY A 137 23.18 8.27 -17.85
C GLY A 137 22.63 7.13 -18.68
N SER A 138 23.38 6.72 -19.70
CA SER A 138 23.04 5.65 -20.62
C SER A 138 24.22 4.70 -20.78
N ASN A 139 23.93 3.41 -20.98
CA ASN A 139 24.90 2.42 -21.40
C ASN A 139 24.29 1.45 -22.43
N ASN A 140 25.01 0.39 -22.78
CA ASN A 140 24.56 -0.60 -23.76
C ASN A 140 23.29 -1.38 -23.32
N TYR A 141 22.94 -1.38 -22.03
CA TYR A 141 21.79 -2.08 -21.48
C TYR A 141 20.54 -1.19 -21.38
N GLY A 142 20.70 0.15 -21.35
CA GLY A 142 19.61 1.10 -21.23
C GLY A 142 19.99 2.40 -20.56
N ASP A 143 18.95 3.16 -20.23
CA ASP A 143 19.03 4.44 -19.54
C ASP A 143 18.81 4.23 -18.03
N TRP A 144 19.66 4.83 -17.21
CA TRP A 144 19.62 4.74 -15.75
C TRP A 144 19.02 5.99 -15.15
N TYR A 145 18.18 5.80 -14.15
CA TYR A 145 17.43 6.86 -13.48
C TYR A 145 17.47 6.72 -11.96
N VAL A 146 17.35 7.84 -11.29
CA VAL A 146 17.02 7.94 -9.87
C VAL A 146 15.78 8.79 -9.69
N GLN A 147 14.89 8.38 -8.78
CA GLN A 147 13.65 9.07 -8.49
C GLN A 147 13.48 9.18 -6.98
N PRO A 148 14.01 10.25 -6.32
CA PRO A 148 13.64 10.58 -4.97
C PRO A 148 12.13 10.84 -4.88
N GLN A 149 11.51 10.38 -3.78
CA GLN A 149 10.07 10.46 -3.59
C GLN A 149 9.70 10.63 -2.11
N ALA A 150 8.63 11.36 -1.88
CA ALA A 150 8.03 11.53 -0.56
C ALA A 150 6.52 11.37 -0.65
N GLN A 151 5.92 10.70 0.34
CA GLN A 151 4.47 10.46 0.40
C GLN A 151 3.97 10.65 1.82
N VAL A 152 2.77 11.20 1.94
CA VAL A 152 2.00 11.28 3.18
C VAL A 152 0.65 10.63 2.95
N ILE A 153 0.25 9.73 3.85
CA ILE A 153 -1.04 9.05 3.83
C ILE A 153 -1.75 9.33 5.16
N TRP A 154 -2.91 9.96 5.10
CA TRP A 154 -3.80 10.09 6.24
C TRP A 154 -4.82 8.95 6.27
N MET A 155 -4.95 8.27 7.41
CA MET A 155 -5.78 7.08 7.60
C MET A 155 -6.93 7.39 8.57
N GLY A 156 -8.07 7.81 8.03
CA GLY A 156 -9.24 8.25 8.82
C GLY A 156 -10.30 7.17 9.04
N VAL A 157 -10.01 5.90 8.75
CA VAL A 157 -10.95 4.79 9.02
C VAL A 157 -11.15 4.62 10.52
N THR A 158 -12.41 4.57 10.94
CA THR A 158 -12.81 4.43 12.35
C THR A 158 -13.66 3.19 12.56
N THR A 159 -13.54 2.61 13.76
CA THR A 159 -14.42 1.57 14.27
C THR A 159 -15.09 2.09 15.54
N PRO A 160 -16.43 2.11 15.64
CA PRO A 160 -17.11 2.54 16.86
C PRO A 160 -16.71 1.68 18.07
N ASN A 161 -16.58 2.31 19.22
CA ASN A 161 -16.39 1.62 20.48
C ASN A 161 -17.59 0.69 20.76
N ARG A 162 -17.34 -0.44 21.39
CA ARG A 162 -18.36 -1.45 21.60
C ARG A 162 -18.13 -2.21 22.91
N THR A 163 -19.23 -2.65 23.52
CA THR A 163 -19.22 -3.69 24.55
C THR A 163 -19.49 -5.04 23.88
N GLU A 164 -18.59 -5.99 24.06
CA GLU A 164 -18.72 -7.36 23.59
C GLU A 164 -19.73 -8.14 24.41
N LYS A 165 -20.15 -9.30 23.93
CA LYS A 165 -21.15 -10.14 24.60
C LYS A 165 -20.74 -10.65 25.99
N ASN A 166 -19.44 -10.73 26.21
CA ASN A 166 -18.86 -11.10 27.54
C ASN A 166 -18.71 -9.91 28.48
N GLY A 167 -19.19 -8.70 28.11
CA GLY A 167 -19.10 -7.48 28.90
C GLY A 167 -17.82 -6.66 28.71
N THR A 168 -16.85 -7.11 27.89
CA THR A 168 -15.61 -6.37 27.64
C THR A 168 -15.88 -5.11 26.83
N HIS A 169 -15.41 -3.96 27.32
CA HIS A 169 -15.45 -2.70 26.57
C HIS A 169 -14.26 -2.60 25.65
N VAL A 170 -14.51 -2.54 24.34
CA VAL A 170 -13.46 -2.46 23.31
C VAL A 170 -13.43 -1.09 22.66
N ARG A 171 -12.25 -0.45 22.66
CA ARG A 171 -11.93 0.79 21.93
C ARG A 171 -10.84 0.49 20.92
N PHE A 172 -10.98 1.05 19.70
CA PHE A 172 -10.01 0.89 18.64
C PHE A 172 -9.09 2.10 18.57
N ASN A 173 -7.78 1.84 18.52
CA ASN A 173 -6.72 2.85 18.50
C ASN A 173 -6.11 2.96 17.10
N GLY A 174 -5.49 4.11 16.81
CA GLY A 174 -4.70 4.31 15.58
C GLY A 174 -5.46 5.02 14.45
N HIS A 175 -6.76 5.33 14.61
CA HIS A 175 -7.47 6.15 13.62
C HIS A 175 -6.83 7.55 13.51
N GLY A 176 -6.85 8.15 12.32
CA GLY A 176 -6.16 9.41 12.05
C GLY A 176 -4.63 9.28 12.07
N ASN A 177 -4.09 8.06 11.86
CA ASN A 177 -2.66 7.88 11.66
C ASN A 177 -2.21 8.62 10.41
N ILE A 178 -1.08 9.33 10.53
CA ILE A 178 -0.36 9.88 9.39
C ILE A 178 0.85 8.97 9.16
N GLN A 179 0.90 8.37 7.97
CA GLN A 179 2.06 7.60 7.52
C GLN A 179 2.85 8.45 6.54
N SER A 180 4.11 8.74 6.87
CA SER A 180 5.05 9.39 5.96
C SER A 180 5.98 8.34 5.38
N ARG A 181 6.30 8.47 4.08
CA ARG A 181 7.30 7.67 3.39
C ARG A 181 8.26 8.58 2.66
N ILE A 182 9.56 8.38 2.85
CA ILE A 182 10.63 9.09 2.14
C ILE A 182 11.60 8.04 1.62
N GLY A 183 12.03 8.17 0.37
CA GLY A 183 12.96 7.23 -0.23
C GLY A 183 13.34 7.58 -1.65
N ALA A 184 13.92 6.60 -2.33
CA ALA A 184 14.30 6.73 -3.72
C ALA A 184 14.04 5.41 -4.47
N ARG A 185 13.66 5.55 -5.74
CA ARG A 185 13.65 4.49 -6.74
C ARG A 185 14.88 4.63 -7.61
N PHE A 186 15.59 3.53 -7.81
CA PHE A 186 16.64 3.38 -8.81
C PHE A 186 16.13 2.45 -9.87
N TYR A 187 16.22 2.85 -11.15
CA TYR A 187 15.72 2.00 -12.21
C TYR A 187 16.53 2.10 -13.49
N ILE A 188 16.46 1.03 -14.28
CA ILE A 188 16.96 0.98 -15.65
C ILE A 188 15.77 0.83 -16.61
N GLN A 189 15.78 1.64 -17.65
CA GLN A 189 14.85 1.53 -18.77
C GLN A 189 15.59 0.95 -19.95
N GLY A 190 15.39 -0.34 -20.19
CA GLY A 190 16.02 -1.07 -21.27
C GLY A 190 15.15 -1.12 -22.52
N ARG A 191 15.81 -1.36 -23.65
CA ARG A 191 15.16 -1.55 -24.96
C ARG A 191 15.45 -2.95 -25.46
N VAL A 192 14.45 -3.61 -26.05
CA VAL A 192 14.67 -4.88 -26.72
C VAL A 192 15.20 -4.58 -28.12
N PRO A 193 16.41 -5.09 -28.50
CA PRO A 193 16.96 -4.88 -29.82
C PRO A 193 16.01 -5.40 -30.92
N GLY A 194 15.81 -4.60 -31.98
CA GLY A 194 14.96 -4.98 -33.11
C GLY A 194 13.44 -4.77 -32.90
N SER A 195 13.01 -4.18 -31.80
CA SER A 195 11.63 -3.78 -31.64
C SER A 195 11.39 -2.38 -32.21
N ASP A 196 10.22 -2.18 -32.83
CA ASP A 196 9.74 -0.85 -33.22
C ASP A 196 9.69 0.09 -32.02
N GLN A 197 9.81 1.41 -32.26
CA GLN A 197 9.89 2.41 -31.21
C GLN A 197 8.82 2.22 -30.14
N GLY A 198 9.24 1.86 -28.91
CA GLY A 198 8.38 1.71 -27.74
C GLY A 198 7.74 0.34 -27.52
N ILE A 199 7.76 -0.58 -28.48
CA ILE A 199 7.30 -1.96 -28.29
C ILE A 199 8.43 -2.79 -27.69
N GLY A 200 8.18 -3.41 -26.51
CA GLY A 200 9.16 -4.26 -25.84
C GLY A 200 10.11 -3.52 -24.88
N SER A 201 9.90 -2.22 -24.62
CA SER A 201 10.61 -1.55 -23.53
C SER A 201 10.29 -2.21 -22.19
N PHE A 202 11.30 -2.35 -21.35
CA PHE A 202 11.14 -2.86 -20.00
C PHE A 202 11.81 -1.92 -19.00
N GLN A 203 11.27 -1.87 -17.81
CA GLN A 203 11.85 -1.17 -16.67
C GLN A 203 12.06 -2.15 -15.52
N LEU A 204 13.27 -2.18 -14.95
CA LEU A 204 13.56 -2.88 -13.71
C LEU A 204 13.93 -1.85 -12.65
N TYR A 205 13.39 -2.01 -11.45
CA TYR A 205 13.59 -1.02 -10.39
C TYR A 205 13.79 -1.63 -9.01
N THR A 206 14.45 -0.83 -8.17
CA THR A 206 14.59 -1.05 -6.73
C THR A 206 14.15 0.19 -6.00
N ASP A 207 13.23 0.04 -5.04
CA ASP A 207 12.84 1.11 -4.13
C ASP A 207 13.46 0.87 -2.76
N VAL A 208 14.03 1.92 -2.18
CA VAL A 208 14.50 1.95 -0.79
C VAL A 208 13.77 3.08 -0.08
N ASN A 209 13.00 2.77 0.97
CA ASN A 209 12.18 3.74 1.66
C ASN A 209 12.31 3.62 3.18
N TRP A 210 12.16 4.75 3.86
CA TRP A 210 11.83 4.84 5.26
C TRP A 210 10.37 5.25 5.42
N ILE A 211 9.65 4.56 6.32
CA ILE A 211 8.23 4.79 6.60
C ILE A 211 8.07 5.11 8.08
N HIS A 212 7.33 6.17 8.39
CA HIS A 212 6.99 6.56 9.75
C HIS A 212 5.48 6.62 9.95
N ASN A 213 5.00 6.05 11.04
CA ASN A 213 3.61 6.09 11.48
C ASN A 213 3.50 6.90 12.78
N THR A 214 2.64 7.93 12.79
CA THR A 214 2.44 8.79 13.96
C THR A 214 1.64 8.12 15.08
N ARG A 215 0.86 7.09 14.76
CA ARG A 215 0.01 6.37 15.71
C ARG A 215 0.23 4.86 15.63
N LYS A 216 0.09 4.20 16.78
CA LYS A 216 0.12 2.73 16.87
C LYS A 216 -1.30 2.20 16.69
N PHE A 217 -1.46 1.21 15.83
CA PHE A 217 -2.72 0.48 15.69
C PHE A 217 -2.89 -0.51 16.82
N GLY A 218 -4.12 -0.67 17.32
CA GLY A 218 -4.38 -1.59 18.39
C GLY A 218 -5.80 -1.46 18.94
N VAL A 219 -6.01 -2.07 20.09
CA VAL A 219 -7.26 -2.04 20.83
C VAL A 219 -6.99 -1.79 22.32
N THR A 220 -7.95 -1.16 22.99
CA THR A 220 -7.99 -1.10 24.46
C THR A 220 -9.21 -1.91 24.90
N MET A 221 -8.97 -2.93 25.70
CA MET A 221 -10.00 -3.80 26.28
C MET A 221 -10.15 -3.47 27.77
N ASN A 222 -11.31 -2.91 28.17
CA ASN A 222 -11.52 -2.30 29.46
C ASN A 222 -10.48 -1.21 29.76
N GLN A 223 -9.43 -1.51 30.53
CA GLN A 223 -8.34 -0.59 30.88
C GLN A 223 -7.01 -0.99 30.22
N ASP A 224 -6.90 -2.19 29.66
CA ASP A 224 -5.67 -2.72 29.11
C ASP A 224 -5.51 -2.38 27.62
N GLY A 225 -4.39 -1.77 27.26
CA GLY A 225 -4.06 -1.37 25.90
C GLY A 225 -3.12 -2.36 25.21
N PHE A 226 -3.53 -2.85 24.04
CA PHE A 226 -2.75 -3.76 23.19
C PHE A 226 -2.50 -3.10 21.84
N THR A 227 -1.25 -2.72 21.56
CA THR A 227 -0.90 -2.06 20.31
C THR A 227 0.14 -2.88 19.54
N GLN A 228 0.12 -2.76 18.22
CA GLN A 228 1.10 -3.36 17.33
C GLN A 228 2.48 -2.78 17.60
N ALA A 229 3.42 -3.61 18.07
CA ALA A 229 4.79 -3.18 18.28
C ALA A 229 5.57 -3.17 16.95
N GLY A 230 6.58 -2.30 16.88
CA GLY A 230 7.55 -2.26 15.79
C GLY A 230 7.10 -1.58 14.50
N ALA A 231 5.84 -1.17 14.37
CA ALA A 231 5.31 -0.59 13.14
C ALA A 231 5.49 0.94 13.03
N SER A 232 6.05 1.62 14.04
CA SER A 232 6.19 3.09 14.02
C SER A 232 7.22 3.58 13.01
N ASN A 233 8.34 2.88 12.88
CA ASN A 233 9.40 3.17 11.92
C ASN A 233 9.75 1.88 11.18
N LEU A 234 9.69 1.91 9.85
CA LEU A 234 9.92 0.76 9.00
C LEU A 234 10.93 1.11 7.91
N ALA A 235 11.87 0.21 7.68
CA ALA A 235 12.64 0.18 6.43
C ALA A 235 11.89 -0.66 5.40
N GLU A 236 11.83 -0.19 4.16
CA GLU A 236 11.20 -0.90 3.05
C GLU A 236 12.19 -1.07 1.91
N LEU A 237 12.26 -2.28 1.38
CA LEU A 237 12.98 -2.61 0.15
C LEU A 237 12.02 -3.29 -0.81
N LYS A 238 11.97 -2.82 -2.08
CA LYS A 238 11.18 -3.42 -3.14
C LYS A 238 12.01 -3.65 -4.38
N PHE A 239 11.71 -4.73 -5.09
CA PHE A 239 12.22 -5.01 -6.43
C PHE A 239 11.04 -5.25 -7.35
N GLY A 240 11.09 -4.67 -8.54
CA GLY A 240 10.00 -4.80 -9.47
C GLY A 240 10.41 -4.56 -10.90
N GLY A 241 9.45 -4.77 -11.78
CA GLY A 241 9.61 -4.49 -13.18
C GLY A 241 8.28 -4.16 -13.84
N GLU A 242 8.39 -3.49 -14.96
CA GLU A 242 7.31 -3.15 -15.86
C GLU A 242 7.72 -3.45 -17.29
N ARG A 243 6.76 -3.87 -18.10
CA ARG A 243 6.96 -4.11 -19.52
C ARG A 243 5.75 -3.66 -20.33
N LYS A 244 6.01 -2.94 -21.42
CA LYS A 244 5.02 -2.67 -22.44
C LYS A 244 4.91 -3.87 -23.38
N VAL A 245 3.71 -4.45 -23.48
CA VAL A 245 3.40 -5.61 -24.32
C VAL A 245 2.49 -5.15 -25.46
N GLY A 246 3.04 -5.09 -26.67
CA GLY A 246 2.31 -4.52 -27.80
C GLY A 246 2.14 -3.00 -27.67
N LYS A 247 1.09 -2.47 -28.30
CA LYS A 247 0.86 -1.01 -28.36
C LYS A 247 0.18 -0.46 -27.09
N ASN A 248 -0.69 -1.22 -26.49
CA ASN A 248 -1.68 -0.73 -25.54
C ASN A 248 -1.62 -1.35 -24.14
N LEU A 249 -0.89 -2.46 -23.95
CA LEU A 249 -0.86 -3.19 -22.68
C LEU A 249 0.46 -2.97 -21.94
N HIS A 250 0.36 -2.55 -20.69
CA HIS A 250 1.48 -2.49 -19.74
C HIS A 250 1.24 -3.51 -18.63
N LEU A 251 2.24 -4.34 -18.35
CA LEU A 251 2.24 -5.29 -17.25
C LEU A 251 3.32 -4.90 -16.25
N TRP A 252 3.01 -4.91 -14.97
CA TRP A 252 3.99 -4.66 -13.92
C TRP A 252 3.85 -5.63 -12.76
N GLY A 253 4.94 -5.77 -12.02
CA GLY A 253 4.93 -6.54 -10.77
C GLY A 253 6.08 -6.16 -9.87
N ASN A 254 5.92 -6.38 -8.58
CA ASN A 254 6.99 -6.23 -7.61
C ASN A 254 6.82 -7.17 -6.41
N VAL A 255 7.93 -7.38 -5.73
CA VAL A 255 8.00 -7.98 -4.41
C VAL A 255 8.64 -6.99 -3.45
N GLY A 256 8.17 -6.93 -2.22
CA GLY A 256 8.67 -5.99 -1.23
C GLY A 256 8.74 -6.59 0.15
N SER A 257 9.63 -6.06 0.95
CA SER A 257 9.79 -6.42 2.35
C SER A 257 9.87 -5.16 3.20
N ARG A 258 9.21 -5.19 4.38
CA ARG A 258 9.30 -4.15 5.40
C ARG A 258 9.79 -4.75 6.69
N PHE A 259 10.67 -4.02 7.35
CA PHE A 259 11.27 -4.40 8.62
C PHE A 259 11.07 -3.28 9.64
N GLY A 260 10.68 -3.65 10.84
CA GLY A 260 10.55 -2.73 11.97
C GLY A 260 11.25 -3.30 13.20
N SER A 261 11.17 -2.57 14.31
CA SER A 261 11.62 -3.08 15.61
C SER A 261 10.70 -4.19 16.13
N HIS A 262 11.07 -4.86 17.22
CA HIS A 262 10.25 -5.91 17.87
C HIS A 262 9.80 -7.01 16.91
N ASP A 263 10.70 -7.48 16.03
CA ASP A 263 10.45 -8.54 15.05
C ASP A 263 9.28 -8.27 14.07
N TYR A 264 8.89 -6.98 13.88
CA TYR A 264 7.93 -6.64 12.85
C TYR A 264 8.49 -6.93 11.46
N ARG A 265 7.77 -7.73 10.70
CA ARG A 265 8.12 -8.07 9.30
C ARG A 265 6.86 -8.09 8.45
N GLU A 266 6.95 -7.53 7.24
CA GLU A 266 5.92 -7.63 6.21
C GLU A 266 6.58 -8.02 4.90
N LEU A 267 5.98 -8.98 4.20
CA LEU A 267 6.28 -9.33 2.81
C LEU A 267 5.09 -8.96 1.94
N SER A 268 5.35 -8.47 0.75
CA SER A 268 4.32 -8.10 -0.22
C SER A 268 4.70 -8.55 -1.62
N ALA A 269 3.68 -8.89 -2.41
CA ALA A 269 3.80 -9.10 -3.84
C ALA A 269 2.65 -8.33 -4.52
N THR A 270 2.96 -7.68 -5.62
CA THR A 270 1.99 -6.93 -6.43
C THR A 270 2.13 -7.35 -7.88
N ILE A 271 1.02 -7.52 -8.56
CA ILE A 271 0.93 -7.63 -10.01
C ILE A 271 -0.15 -6.69 -10.52
N GLY A 272 0.03 -6.18 -11.72
CA GLY A 272 -0.96 -5.31 -12.34
C GLY A 272 -0.84 -5.24 -13.85
N ALA A 273 -1.90 -4.71 -14.44
CA ALA A 273 -2.01 -4.45 -15.87
C ALA A 273 -2.68 -3.10 -16.10
N LYS A 274 -2.19 -2.33 -17.07
CA LYS A 274 -2.83 -1.10 -17.57
C LYS A 274 -3.06 -1.27 -19.06
N PHE A 275 -4.27 -0.99 -19.48
CA PHE A 275 -4.62 -0.90 -20.89
C PHE A 275 -4.85 0.56 -21.26
N VAL A 276 -4.23 1.03 -22.34
CA VAL A 276 -4.33 2.39 -22.87
C VAL A 276 -5.10 2.30 -24.19
N PHE A 277 -6.20 3.04 -24.29
CA PHE A 277 -7.10 3.06 -25.47
C PHE A 277 -6.63 4.05 -26.53
#